data_5e8bc02c8337bd08dc1af230818361b2
#
_entry.id   5e8bc02c8337bd08dc1af230818361b2
#
_cell.length_a   1.000
_cell.length_b   1.000
_cell.length_c   1.000
_cell.angle_alpha   90.00
_cell.angle_beta   90.00
_cell.angle_gamma   90.00
#
_symmetry.space_group_name_H-M   'P 1'
#
loop_
_entity.id
_entity.type
_entity.pdbx_description
1 polymer ?
#
loop_
_entity_poly.entity_id
_entity_poly.type
_entity_poly.pdbx_seq_one_letter_code
_entity_poly.pdbx_strand_id
1 'polypeptide(L)'
;MEKIIIYTNEQCPYCKQVKEELTKNNIKFENRLTTEFEEEWKNINILTDMPTVPTLLYKNNYFIPGRDFGNPSHLIAMLNGFEESNFSIEIQTFEKIKTLNYNMSMAFNRTDQLLRQIENKLNIKEDEHKSTS
;
A
#
# COMPACT_ATOMS: atom_id res chain seq x y z
N MET A 1 19.11 15.82 3.61
CA MET A 1 18.01 14.90 3.35
C MET A 1 16.68 15.62 3.56
N GLU A 2 15.78 15.55 2.62
CA GLU A 2 14.47 16.18 2.79
C GLU A 2 13.69 15.51 3.91
N LYS A 3 12.77 16.28 4.50
CA LYS A 3 11.98 15.82 5.63
C LYS A 3 10.92 14.80 5.19
N ILE A 4 10.86 13.69 5.88
CA ILE A 4 9.82 12.70 5.70
C ILE A 4 8.66 13.02 6.65
N ILE A 5 7.44 13.01 6.12
CA ILE A 5 6.22 13.18 6.92
C ILE A 5 5.50 11.83 6.93
N ILE A 6 5.16 11.35 8.11
CA ILE A 6 4.40 10.11 8.27
C ILE A 6 3.04 10.42 8.90
N TYR A 7 1.98 10.02 8.21
CA TYR A 7 0.60 10.15 8.71
C TYR A 7 0.19 8.86 9.39
N THR A 8 -0.16 8.94 10.65
CA THR A 8 -0.42 7.78 11.50
C THR A 8 -1.71 7.91 12.30
N ASN A 9 -2.11 6.79 12.91
CA ASN A 9 -3.19 6.70 13.87
C ASN A 9 -2.60 6.19 15.20
N GLU A 10 -3.11 6.67 16.33
CA GLU A 10 -2.61 6.27 17.66
C GLU A 10 -2.77 4.78 17.93
N GLN A 11 -3.75 4.14 17.33
CA GLN A 11 -4.06 2.73 17.55
C GLN A 11 -3.52 1.81 16.45
N CYS A 12 -2.52 2.24 15.72
CA CYS A 12 -1.95 1.50 14.60
C CYS A 12 -0.63 0.84 14.99
N PRO A 13 -0.59 -0.48 15.23
CA PRO A 13 0.67 -1.18 15.56
C PRO A 13 1.70 -1.11 14.44
N TYR A 14 1.25 -1.19 13.19
CA TYR A 14 2.15 -1.11 12.03
C TYR A 14 2.79 0.27 11.88
N CYS A 15 2.06 1.33 12.21
CA CYS A 15 2.61 2.69 12.25
C CYS A 15 3.79 2.78 13.22
N LYS A 16 3.65 2.13 14.37
CA LYS A 16 4.72 2.07 15.37
C LYS A 16 5.94 1.34 14.85
N GLN A 17 5.75 0.20 14.19
CA GLN A 17 6.83 -0.58 13.59
C GLN A 17 7.59 0.23 12.55
N VAL A 18 6.89 0.95 11.69
CA VAL A 18 7.50 1.80 10.67
C VAL A 18 8.31 2.93 11.30
N LYS A 19 7.77 3.59 12.31
CA LYS A 19 8.49 4.65 13.03
C LYS A 19 9.75 4.14 13.73
N GLU A 20 9.67 2.96 14.32
CA GLU A 20 10.82 2.31 14.96
C GLU A 20 11.92 1.99 13.94
N GLU A 21 11.54 1.47 12.78
CA GLU A 21 12.50 1.15 11.71
C GLU A 21 13.17 2.40 11.15
N LEU A 22 12.43 3.49 10.97
CA LEU A 22 12.98 4.77 10.54
C LEU A 22 14.00 5.30 11.56
N THR A 23 13.67 5.24 12.84
CA THR A 23 14.54 5.66 13.93
C THR A 23 15.80 4.81 14.00
N LYS A 24 15.67 3.51 13.86
CA LYS A 24 16.79 2.55 13.85
C LYS A 24 17.78 2.83 12.73
N ASN A 25 17.32 3.33 11.60
CA ASN A 25 18.15 3.65 10.44
C ASN A 25 18.58 5.12 10.41
N ASN A 26 18.40 5.85 11.52
CA ASN A 26 18.77 7.26 11.68
C ASN A 26 18.07 8.19 10.67
N ILE A 27 16.87 7.83 10.24
CA ILE A 27 16.06 8.63 9.33
C ILE A 27 15.12 9.51 10.15
N LYS A 28 15.23 10.81 9.99
CA LYS A 28 14.37 11.77 10.69
C LYS A 28 13.03 11.91 9.97
N PHE A 29 11.97 11.97 10.75
CA PHE A 29 10.61 12.12 10.23
C PHE A 29 9.76 13.00 11.14
N GLU A 30 8.68 13.56 10.59
CA GLU A 30 7.66 14.24 11.36
C GLU A 30 6.42 13.35 11.40
N ASN A 31 5.97 13.02 12.60
CA ASN A 31 4.73 12.25 12.79
C ASN A 31 3.54 13.21 12.82
N ARG A 32 2.55 12.97 11.97
CA ARG A 32 1.28 13.71 11.94
C ARG A 32 0.12 12.74 12.14
N LEU A 33 -0.64 12.96 13.20
CA LEU A 33 -1.84 12.16 13.44
C LEU A 33 -2.94 12.59 12.47
N THR A 34 -3.62 11.63 11.87
CA THR A 34 -4.71 11.90 10.92
C THR A 34 -5.86 12.67 11.57
N THR A 35 -6.05 12.51 12.88
CA THR A 35 -7.07 13.23 13.65
C THR A 35 -6.72 14.69 13.91
N GLU A 36 -5.44 15.04 13.93
CA GLU A 36 -4.96 16.42 14.10
C GLU A 36 -4.78 17.15 12.79
N PHE A 37 -4.54 16.42 11.69
CA PHE A 37 -4.29 16.96 10.36
C PHE A 37 -5.37 16.49 9.38
N GLU A 38 -6.64 16.67 9.75
CA GLU A 38 -7.78 16.13 9.00
C GLU A 38 -7.87 16.62 7.57
N GLU A 39 -7.63 17.90 7.32
CA GLU A 39 -7.69 18.44 5.95
C GLU A 39 -6.59 17.89 5.05
N GLU A 40 -5.37 17.82 5.56
CA GLU A 40 -4.24 17.22 4.84
C GLU A 40 -4.51 15.75 4.54
N TRP A 41 -5.01 15.02 5.53
CA TRP A 41 -5.34 13.61 5.37
C TRP A 41 -6.44 13.38 4.35
N LYS A 42 -7.46 14.23 4.36
CA LYS A 42 -8.53 14.19 3.36
C LYS A 42 -7.99 14.41 1.95
N ASN A 43 -7.10 15.37 1.77
CA ASN A 43 -6.47 15.64 0.47
C ASN A 43 -5.61 14.46 0.01
N ILE A 44 -4.88 13.83 0.92
CA ILE A 44 -4.08 12.65 0.62
C ILE A 44 -4.98 11.49 0.17
N ASN A 45 -6.11 11.29 0.83
CA ASN A 45 -7.07 10.25 0.46
C ASN A 45 -7.67 10.48 -0.93
N ILE A 46 -7.96 11.72 -1.27
CA ILE A 46 -8.42 12.09 -2.61
C ILE A 46 -7.35 11.82 -3.65
N LEU A 47 -6.11 12.16 -3.34
CA LEU A 47 -4.97 12.03 -4.25
C LEU A 47 -4.58 10.57 -4.49
N THR A 48 -4.47 9.79 -3.43
CA THR A 48 -4.00 8.40 -3.48
C THR A 48 -5.12 7.39 -3.68
N ASP A 49 -6.35 7.78 -3.37
CA ASP A 49 -7.53 6.90 -3.37
C ASP A 49 -7.38 5.69 -2.44
N MET A 50 -6.54 5.82 -1.40
CA MET A 50 -6.32 4.79 -0.38
C MET A 50 -6.17 5.41 1.01
N PRO A 51 -7.21 5.39 1.86
CA PRO A 51 -7.13 5.92 3.23
C PRO A 51 -6.44 4.92 4.17
N THR A 52 -5.16 4.65 3.96
CA THR A 52 -4.41 3.64 4.70
C THR A 52 -3.31 4.30 5.53
N VAL A 53 -3.22 3.97 6.81
CA VAL A 53 -2.12 4.39 7.68
C VAL A 53 -1.17 3.21 7.92
N PRO A 54 0.13 3.44 8.01
CA PRO A 54 0.82 4.71 7.82
C PRO A 54 0.91 5.10 6.33
N THR A 55 0.81 6.37 6.02
CA THR A 55 1.16 6.91 4.71
C THR A 55 2.32 7.87 4.89
N LEU A 56 3.38 7.67 4.14
CA LEU A 56 4.56 8.54 4.19
C LEU A 56 4.60 9.46 2.98
N LEU A 57 5.01 10.69 3.22
CA LEU A 57 5.27 11.67 2.17
C LEU A 57 6.75 11.99 2.15
N TYR A 58 7.41 11.73 1.01
CA TYR A 58 8.82 12.00 0.81
C TYR A 58 9.08 12.41 -0.63
N LYS A 59 9.77 13.52 -0.83
CA LYS A 59 10.07 14.07 -2.15
C LYS A 59 8.85 14.09 -3.08
N ASN A 60 7.74 14.65 -2.56
CA ASN A 60 6.47 14.80 -3.27
C ASN A 60 5.81 13.48 -3.71
N ASN A 61 6.18 12.36 -3.11
CA ASN A 61 5.56 11.07 -3.38
C ASN A 61 5.04 10.44 -2.10
N TYR A 62 3.99 9.63 -2.25
CA TYR A 62 3.36 8.93 -1.16
C TYR A 62 3.76 7.46 -1.16
N PHE A 63 4.06 6.93 0.02
CA PHE A 63 4.41 5.53 0.22
C PHE A 63 3.36 4.89 1.13
N ILE A 64 2.65 3.89 0.61
CA ILE A 64 1.54 3.23 1.29
C ILE A 64 1.85 1.74 1.43
N PRO A 65 1.65 1.15 2.64
CA PRO A 65 1.88 -0.28 2.83
C PRO A 65 1.01 -1.14 1.92
N GLY A 66 1.58 -2.18 1.37
CA GLY A 66 0.90 -3.09 0.45
C GLY A 66 0.91 -2.61 -0.99
N ARG A 67 0.65 -1.33 -1.22
CA ARG A 67 0.72 -0.73 -2.56
C ARG A 67 2.16 -0.51 -3.01
N ASP A 68 2.99 0.07 -2.14
CA ASP A 68 4.33 0.53 -2.47
C ASP A 68 5.43 -0.29 -1.80
N PHE A 69 5.22 -0.73 -0.58
CA PHE A 69 6.22 -1.53 0.14
C PHE A 69 5.55 -2.67 0.93
N GLY A 70 6.27 -3.78 1.07
CA GLY A 70 5.75 -4.98 1.72
C GLY A 70 6.08 -5.09 3.21
N ASN A 71 7.15 -4.42 3.67
CA ASN A 71 7.59 -4.44 5.05
C ASN A 71 8.44 -3.20 5.36
N PRO A 72 8.71 -2.89 6.65
CA PRO A 72 9.49 -1.70 7.00
C PRO A 72 10.90 -1.67 6.41
N SER A 73 11.58 -2.79 6.31
CA SER A 73 12.92 -2.85 5.70
C SER A 73 12.89 -2.50 4.22
N HIS A 74 11.88 -2.96 3.50
CA HIS A 74 11.66 -2.63 2.10
C HIS A 74 11.43 -1.12 1.92
N LEU A 75 10.65 -0.52 2.82
CA LEU A 75 10.43 0.93 2.84
C LEU A 75 11.75 1.70 2.94
N ILE A 76 12.62 1.30 3.86
CA ILE A 76 13.93 1.94 4.04
C ILE A 76 14.77 1.89 2.75
N ALA A 77 14.81 0.73 2.11
CA ALA A 77 15.52 0.57 0.83
C ALA A 77 14.96 1.48 -0.26
N MET A 78 13.65 1.60 -0.33
CA MET A 78 12.98 2.49 -1.30
C MET A 78 13.29 3.96 -1.04
N LEU A 79 13.24 4.41 0.21
CA LEU A 79 13.52 5.79 0.59
C LEU A 79 14.96 6.18 0.23
N ASN A 80 15.91 5.27 0.42
CA ASN A 80 17.32 5.53 0.12
C ASN A 80 17.61 5.65 -1.36
N GLY A 81 16.82 4.99 -2.21
CA GLY A 81 17.02 5.00 -3.66
C GLY A 81 16.05 5.87 -4.44
N PHE A 82 15.21 6.64 -3.76
CA PHE A 82 14.10 7.35 -4.41
C PHE A 82 14.55 8.67 -5.04
N GLU A 83 14.11 8.91 -6.29
CA GLU A 83 14.31 10.17 -7.01
C GLU A 83 13.01 10.98 -7.07
N GLU A 84 13.14 12.31 -6.96
CA GLU A 84 12.02 13.23 -6.92
C GLU A 84 11.36 13.42 -8.29
N SER A 85 10.01 13.47 -8.31
CA SER A 85 9.23 13.91 -9.46
C SER A 85 8.77 15.36 -9.23
N ASN A 86 8.94 16.22 -10.26
CA ASN A 86 8.73 17.66 -10.12
C ASN A 86 7.36 18.17 -10.62
N PHE A 87 6.48 17.30 -11.15
CA PHE A 87 5.22 17.72 -11.76
C PHE A 87 4.00 17.24 -10.97
N SER A 88 3.24 18.19 -10.39
CA SER A 88 2.11 17.87 -9.51
C SER A 88 0.98 17.08 -10.22
N ILE A 89 0.69 17.38 -11.48
CA ILE A 89 -0.35 16.67 -12.24
C ILE A 89 0.10 15.23 -12.55
N GLU A 90 1.36 15.07 -12.90
CA GLU A 90 1.95 13.74 -13.15
C GLU A 90 1.99 12.90 -11.88
N ILE A 91 2.27 13.51 -10.73
CA ILE A 91 2.24 12.84 -9.43
C ILE A 91 0.84 12.33 -9.13
N GLN A 92 -0.20 13.16 -9.33
CA GLN A 92 -1.59 12.76 -9.11
C GLN A 92 -1.99 11.58 -9.99
N THR A 93 -1.66 11.64 -11.26
CA THR A 93 -1.94 10.57 -12.22
C THR A 93 -1.19 9.30 -11.84
N PHE A 94 0.08 9.42 -11.51
CA PHE A 94 0.92 8.30 -11.10
C PHE A 94 0.40 7.62 -9.82
N GLU A 95 -0.01 8.41 -8.83
CA GLU A 95 -0.57 7.87 -7.58
C GLU A 95 -1.86 7.10 -7.82
N LYS A 96 -2.74 7.61 -8.67
CA LYS A 96 -3.98 6.92 -9.04
C LYS A 96 -3.71 5.65 -9.83
N ILE A 97 -2.73 5.65 -10.72
CA ILE A 97 -2.32 4.48 -11.48
C ILE A 97 -1.77 3.39 -10.55
N LYS A 98 -0.93 3.76 -9.58
CA LYS A 98 -0.40 2.79 -8.61
C LYS A 98 -1.52 2.13 -7.81
N THR A 99 -2.49 2.91 -7.35
CA THR A 99 -3.65 2.39 -6.63
C THR A 99 -4.52 1.49 -7.51
N LEU A 100 -4.77 1.91 -8.74
CA LEU A 100 -5.53 1.10 -9.69
C LEU A 100 -4.84 -0.23 -9.97
N ASN A 101 -3.54 -0.23 -10.21
CA ASN A 101 -2.77 -1.45 -10.41
C ASN A 101 -2.85 -2.39 -9.19
N TYR A 102 -2.73 -1.84 -7.99
CA TYR A 102 -2.86 -2.62 -6.76
C TYR A 102 -4.24 -3.25 -6.64
N ASN A 103 -5.29 -2.46 -6.85
CA ASN A 103 -6.67 -2.93 -6.75
C ASN A 103 -6.99 -3.98 -7.81
N MET A 104 -6.51 -3.79 -9.03
CA MET A 104 -6.67 -4.75 -10.12
C MET A 104 -5.96 -6.07 -9.81
N SER A 105 -4.74 -6.01 -9.29
CA SER A 105 -4.00 -7.20 -8.89
C SER A 105 -4.71 -7.99 -7.80
N MET A 106 -5.25 -7.29 -6.80
CA MET A 106 -6.02 -7.93 -5.73
C MET A 106 -7.29 -8.58 -6.25
N ALA A 107 -8.03 -7.88 -7.12
CA ALA A 107 -9.24 -8.42 -7.74
C ALA A 107 -8.92 -9.63 -8.62
N PHE A 108 -7.84 -9.57 -9.39
CA PHE A 108 -7.39 -10.66 -10.25
C PHE A 108 -7.04 -11.90 -9.42
N ASN A 109 -6.33 -11.74 -8.33
CA ASN A 109 -5.99 -12.84 -7.43
C ASN A 109 -7.23 -13.50 -6.83
N ARG A 110 -8.23 -12.72 -6.44
CA ARG A 110 -9.51 -13.24 -5.94
C ARG A 110 -10.24 -14.03 -7.02
N THR A 111 -10.29 -13.51 -8.22
CA THR A 111 -10.91 -14.18 -9.36
C THR A 111 -10.22 -15.51 -9.68
N ASP A 112 -8.89 -15.53 -9.69
CA ASP A 112 -8.10 -16.73 -9.90
C ASP A 112 -8.37 -17.80 -8.85
N GLN A 113 -8.44 -17.40 -7.57
CA GLN A 113 -8.78 -18.32 -6.48
C GLN A 113 -10.16 -18.92 -6.64
N LEU A 114 -11.15 -18.11 -7.02
CA LEU A 114 -12.51 -18.58 -7.27
C LEU A 114 -12.56 -19.57 -8.44
N LEU A 115 -11.85 -19.29 -9.52
CA LEU A 115 -11.75 -20.18 -10.67
C LEU A 115 -11.13 -21.53 -10.29
N ARG A 116 -10.09 -21.52 -9.47
CA ARG A 116 -9.47 -22.75 -8.97
C ARG A 116 -10.41 -23.56 -8.10
N GLN A 117 -11.20 -22.91 -7.26
CA GLN A 117 -12.22 -23.58 -6.45
C GLN A 117 -13.29 -24.22 -7.31
N ILE A 118 -13.73 -23.54 -8.36
CA ILE A 118 -14.72 -24.06 -9.29
C ILE A 118 -14.15 -25.26 -10.06
N GLU A 119 -12.92 -25.17 -10.56
CA GLU A 119 -12.25 -26.28 -11.24
C GLU A 119 -12.14 -27.50 -10.35
N ASN A 120 -11.74 -27.33 -9.09
CA ASN A 120 -11.64 -28.43 -8.13
C ASN A 120 -12.98 -29.11 -7.89
N LYS A 121 -14.07 -28.33 -7.79
CA LYS A 121 -15.43 -28.88 -7.62
C LYS A 121 -15.88 -29.64 -8.86
N LEU A 122 -15.59 -29.12 -10.05
CA LEU A 122 -15.91 -29.79 -11.30
C LEU A 122 -15.12 -31.08 -11.48
N ASN A 123 -13.85 -31.09 -11.14
CA ASN A 123 -13.01 -32.28 -11.19
C ASN A 123 -13.49 -33.37 -10.24
N ILE A 124 -13.92 -33.01 -9.03
CA ILE A 124 -14.50 -33.95 -8.06
C ILE A 124 -15.79 -34.55 -8.63
N LYS A 125 -16.66 -33.77 -9.25
CA LYS A 125 -17.88 -34.24 -9.89
C LYS A 125 -17.61 -35.19 -11.06
N GLU A 126 -16.60 -34.89 -11.88
CA GLU A 126 -16.21 -35.75 -12.99
C GLU A 126 -15.69 -37.09 -12.48
N ASP A 127 -14.89 -37.11 -11.43
CA ASP A 127 -14.37 -38.33 -10.81
C ASP A 127 -15.51 -39.18 -10.23
N GLU A 128 -16.46 -38.55 -9.54
CA GLU A 128 -17.67 -39.23 -9.05
C GLU A 128 -18.49 -39.85 -10.20
N HIS A 129 -18.60 -39.12 -11.30
CA HIS A 129 -19.34 -39.57 -12.51
C HIS A 129 -18.62 -40.75 -13.18
N LYS A 130 -17.28 -40.72 -13.22
CA LYS A 130 -16.48 -41.82 -13.77
C LYS A 130 -16.52 -43.07 -12.90
N SER A 131 -16.62 -42.91 -11.58
CA SER A 131 -16.67 -44.02 -10.65
C SER A 131 -18.01 -44.75 -10.62
N THR A 132 -19.08 -44.15 -11.16
CA THR A 132 -20.42 -44.76 -11.24
C THR A 132 -20.71 -45.40 -12.59
N SER A 133 -19.80 -45.28 -13.52
CA SER A 133 -19.93 -45.95 -14.83
C SER A 133 -19.07 -47.22 -14.85
#